data_14c30c9f2a5be4732427632a96aad980
#
_entry.id   14c30c9f2a5be4732427632a96aad980
#
_cell.length_a   1.000
_cell.length_b   1.000
_cell.length_c   1.000
_cell.angle_alpha   90.00
_cell.angle_beta   90.00
_cell.angle_gamma   90.00
#
_symmetry.space_group_name_H-M   'P 1'
#
loop_
_entity.id
_entity.type
_entity.pdbx_description
1 polymer ?
#
loop_
_entity_poly.entity_id
_entity_poly.type
_entity_poly.pdbx_seq_one_letter_code
_entity_poly.pdbx_strand_id
1 'polypeptide(L)'
;MDRNFVVKAHLMCDGIKVDEKATEYLNNMSPIWLMNDYITCTGVTLVFANQYATADVNPESKFTLTSDGDDLYIIDDKGESFLTKAITPPDYMKDEIWIEGKSITTYVNTYTDRVRIRLLSGCANACKFCNAVECEYEFNSITGLDTALQIALSQSKVRHGLLSSGNAKTPDDIERLTDMYKFFTQKYKDLDIDLMTPPRGFRGYKEEHEYEAYLKYVKEIGVYGISTNIELNSPEYLQRYCKEKADVGQRRYLDFIEKAVDIFGKNYVRSLIIVGLEPLEETLKGVEKLAKIGCNPVLSPLFPYGEAVGFRSPELFIEARERSEEICDKYNIKLGPVCVPGLRTKSWTLKFVVSRLFC
;
A
#
# COMPACT_ATOMS: atom_id res chain seq x y z
N MET A 1 -25.83 -1.90 0.32
CA MET A 1 -24.63 -1.00 0.40
C MET A 1 -24.24 -0.82 1.86
N ASP A 2 -23.02 -1.17 2.23
CA ASP A 2 -22.50 -0.94 3.58
C ASP A 2 -22.23 0.55 3.78
N ARG A 3 -23.01 1.21 4.66
CA ARG A 3 -22.92 2.63 4.92
C ARG A 3 -21.53 3.07 5.41
N ASN A 4 -20.89 2.25 6.24
CA ASN A 4 -19.57 2.54 6.76
C ASN A 4 -18.53 2.54 5.64
N PHE A 5 -18.71 1.68 4.64
CA PHE A 5 -17.85 1.71 3.47
C PHE A 5 -18.09 2.94 2.59
N VAL A 6 -19.32 3.42 2.47
CA VAL A 6 -19.62 4.68 1.77
C VAL A 6 -18.85 5.84 2.41
N VAL A 7 -18.93 5.99 3.74
CA VAL A 7 -18.14 7.00 4.48
C VAL A 7 -16.65 6.82 4.21
N LYS A 8 -16.14 5.59 4.31
CA LYS A 8 -14.73 5.30 4.01
C LYS A 8 -14.33 5.73 2.60
N ALA A 9 -15.13 5.44 1.59
CA ALA A 9 -14.84 5.81 0.21
C ALA A 9 -14.76 7.33 0.03
N HIS A 10 -15.67 8.07 0.64
CA HIS A 10 -15.60 9.53 0.67
C HIS A 10 -14.35 10.05 1.38
N LEU A 11 -14.04 9.53 2.57
CA LEU A 11 -12.82 9.93 3.28
C LEU A 11 -11.55 9.70 2.44
N MET A 12 -11.50 8.57 1.72
CA MET A 12 -10.35 8.23 0.88
C MET A 12 -10.28 9.06 -0.41
N CYS A 13 -11.42 9.48 -0.97
CA CYS A 13 -11.48 10.22 -2.23
C CYS A 13 -11.54 11.73 -2.02
N ASP A 14 -12.34 12.20 -1.08
CA ASP A 14 -12.64 13.62 -0.88
C ASP A 14 -11.87 14.21 0.33
N GLY A 15 -11.24 13.34 1.14
CA GLY A 15 -10.55 13.76 2.36
C GLY A 15 -11.51 14.10 3.50
N ILE A 16 -10.99 14.83 4.50
CA ILE A 16 -11.74 15.26 5.69
C ILE A 16 -11.33 16.67 6.12
N LYS A 17 -12.29 17.49 6.49
CA LYS A 17 -12.04 18.76 7.19
C LYS A 17 -11.70 18.45 8.65
N VAL A 18 -10.64 19.02 9.19
CA VAL A 18 -10.27 18.91 10.60
C VAL A 18 -10.56 20.26 11.27
N ASP A 19 -11.47 20.30 12.23
CA ASP A 19 -11.80 21.52 12.94
C ASP A 19 -10.79 21.84 14.06
N GLU A 20 -10.96 23.00 14.71
CA GLU A 20 -10.06 23.45 15.77
C GLU A 20 -10.04 22.48 16.97
N LYS A 21 -11.21 21.94 17.36
CA LYS A 21 -11.34 21.00 18.49
C LYS A 21 -10.60 19.69 18.20
N ALA A 22 -10.80 19.13 17.01
CA ALA A 22 -10.08 17.93 16.61
C ALA A 22 -8.57 18.17 16.47
N THR A 23 -8.19 19.37 15.99
CA THR A 23 -6.77 19.76 15.88
C THR A 23 -6.12 19.82 17.27
N GLU A 24 -6.78 20.43 18.25
CA GLU A 24 -6.31 20.47 19.64
C GLU A 24 -6.20 19.07 20.25
N TYR A 25 -7.25 18.24 20.07
CA TYR A 25 -7.27 16.85 20.53
C TYR A 25 -6.11 16.05 19.94
N LEU A 26 -5.89 16.12 18.62
CA LEU A 26 -4.85 15.38 17.93
C LEU A 26 -3.45 15.84 18.33
N ASN A 27 -3.23 17.16 18.51
CA ASN A 27 -1.96 17.71 18.99
C ASN A 27 -1.64 17.28 20.43
N ASN A 28 -2.66 17.13 21.28
CA ASN A 28 -2.50 16.62 22.64
C ASN A 28 -2.21 15.10 22.64
N MET A 29 -2.74 14.37 21.65
CA MET A 29 -2.51 12.92 21.50
C MET A 29 -1.11 12.60 20.99
N SER A 30 -0.64 13.34 19.99
CA SER A 30 0.67 13.14 19.38
C SER A 30 1.14 14.39 18.66
N PRO A 31 2.43 14.74 18.76
CA PRO A 31 3.00 15.84 17.96
C PRO A 31 3.02 15.56 16.46
N ILE A 32 2.84 14.28 16.06
CA ILE A 32 2.64 13.89 14.67
C ILE A 32 1.35 13.07 14.58
N TRP A 33 0.34 13.63 13.97
CA TRP A 33 -0.89 12.91 13.73
C TRP A 33 -1.21 12.76 12.22
N LEU A 34 -0.47 13.45 11.36
CA LEU A 34 -0.56 13.29 9.91
C LEU A 34 0.41 12.20 9.44
N MET A 35 -0.12 11.23 8.74
CA MET A 35 0.69 10.30 7.97
C MET A 35 1.23 11.01 6.73
N ASN A 36 2.50 10.88 6.48
CA ASN A 36 3.13 11.40 5.27
C ASN A 36 3.96 10.31 4.61
N ASP A 37 3.33 9.55 3.74
CA ASP A 37 4.04 8.66 2.82
C ASP A 37 3.81 9.09 1.39
N TYR A 38 4.88 9.14 0.66
CA TYR A 38 4.98 9.82 -0.61
C TYR A 38 4.01 9.36 -1.71
N ILE A 39 3.35 8.22 -1.65
CA ILE A 39 2.47 7.77 -2.75
C ILE A 39 1.08 7.38 -2.28
N THR A 40 0.93 6.90 -1.06
CA THR A 40 -0.24 6.10 -0.76
C THR A 40 -0.97 6.43 0.53
N CYS A 41 -0.39 7.22 1.42
CA CYS A 41 -0.95 7.51 2.74
C CYS A 41 -0.54 8.90 3.19
N THR A 42 -1.25 9.92 2.74
CA THR A 42 -1.20 11.26 3.33
C THR A 42 -2.45 11.50 4.16
N GLY A 43 -2.33 12.34 5.18
CA GLY A 43 -3.47 12.74 5.99
C GLY A 43 -3.65 11.98 7.30
N VAL A 44 -4.83 12.07 7.90
CA VAL A 44 -5.16 11.45 9.17
C VAL A 44 -5.67 10.02 8.97
N THR A 45 -5.14 9.07 9.75
CA THR A 45 -5.63 7.69 9.75
C THR A 45 -6.69 7.51 10.84
N LEU A 46 -7.88 7.12 10.44
CA LEU A 46 -9.06 6.99 11.28
C LEU A 46 -9.57 5.55 11.33
N VAL A 47 -10.12 5.16 12.49
CA VAL A 47 -10.78 3.87 12.72
C VAL A 47 -12.19 4.13 13.23
N PHE A 48 -13.18 3.70 12.48
CA PHE A 48 -14.62 3.81 12.85
C PHE A 48 -15.37 2.59 12.34
N ALA A 49 -16.34 2.09 13.10
CA ALA A 49 -17.23 0.99 12.72
C ALA A 49 -16.50 -0.18 12.01
N ASN A 50 -15.35 -0.59 12.55
CA ASN A 50 -14.49 -1.64 11.97
C ASN A 50 -13.87 -1.30 10.58
N GLN A 51 -13.91 -0.03 10.17
CA GLN A 51 -13.25 0.47 8.97
C GLN A 51 -11.99 1.25 9.34
N TYR A 52 -10.98 1.17 8.47
CA TYR A 52 -9.81 2.03 8.52
C TYR A 52 -9.81 2.92 7.29
N ALA A 53 -9.55 4.19 7.44
CA ALA A 53 -9.38 5.12 6.34
C ALA A 53 -8.24 6.08 6.65
N THR A 54 -7.38 6.33 5.67
CA THR A 54 -6.49 7.49 5.70
C THR A 54 -7.09 8.54 4.78
N ALA A 55 -7.37 9.71 5.34
CA ALA A 55 -8.05 10.82 4.69
C ALA A 55 -7.12 12.02 4.59
N ASP A 56 -6.95 12.57 3.39
CA ASP A 56 -6.26 13.84 3.20
C ASP A 56 -7.00 14.94 3.97
N VAL A 57 -6.27 15.88 4.58
CA VAL A 57 -6.90 17.05 5.18
C VAL A 57 -7.36 17.98 4.05
N ASN A 58 -8.68 18.15 3.94
CA ASN A 58 -9.32 18.94 2.91
C ASN A 58 -10.38 19.85 3.53
N PRO A 59 -10.16 21.19 3.57
CA PRO A 59 -11.13 22.14 4.12
C PRO A 59 -12.49 22.13 3.44
N GLU A 60 -12.56 21.71 2.17
CA GLU A 60 -13.78 21.64 1.36
C GLU A 60 -14.51 20.30 1.46
N SER A 61 -14.02 19.38 2.27
CA SER A 61 -14.68 18.09 2.46
C SER A 61 -16.05 18.23 3.11
N LYS A 62 -16.99 17.39 2.69
CA LYS A 62 -18.32 17.24 3.30
C LYS A 62 -18.28 16.57 4.68
N PHE A 63 -17.14 15.93 5.00
CA PHE A 63 -16.92 15.28 6.29
C PHE A 63 -16.03 16.14 7.17
N THR A 64 -16.42 16.30 8.42
CA THR A 64 -15.64 17.06 9.42
C THR A 64 -15.22 16.12 10.54
N LEU A 65 -13.93 16.12 10.87
CA LEU A 65 -13.40 15.55 12.10
C LEU A 65 -13.50 16.60 13.21
N THR A 66 -14.15 16.22 14.30
CA THR A 66 -14.32 17.07 15.49
C THR A 66 -14.08 16.26 16.76
N SER A 67 -13.91 16.92 17.89
CA SER A 67 -13.86 16.28 19.20
C SER A 67 -14.91 16.82 20.16
N ASP A 68 -15.40 15.96 21.06
CA ASP A 68 -16.24 16.32 22.19
C ASP A 68 -15.70 15.63 23.44
N GLY A 69 -14.97 16.39 24.26
CA GLY A 69 -14.22 15.84 25.39
C GLY A 69 -13.11 14.89 24.93
N ASP A 70 -13.20 13.63 25.38
CA ASP A 70 -12.19 12.60 25.11
C ASP A 70 -12.47 11.77 23.84
N ASP A 71 -13.52 12.09 23.11
CA ASP A 71 -13.95 11.35 21.94
C ASP A 71 -13.78 12.13 20.63
N LEU A 72 -13.42 11.43 19.57
CA LEU A 72 -13.38 11.95 18.19
C LEU A 72 -14.59 11.47 17.41
N TYR A 73 -15.10 12.34 16.55
CA TYR A 73 -16.25 12.07 15.69
C TYR A 73 -15.98 12.52 14.24
N ILE A 74 -16.40 11.69 13.30
CA ILE A 74 -16.57 12.09 11.90
C ILE A 74 -18.01 12.53 11.76
N ILE A 75 -18.26 13.74 11.28
CA ILE A 75 -19.61 14.30 11.04
C ILE A 75 -19.76 14.52 9.55
N ASP A 76 -20.85 13.99 8.95
CA ASP A 76 -21.20 14.25 7.56
C ASP A 76 -21.95 15.58 7.37
N ASP A 77 -22.23 15.97 6.12
CA ASP A 77 -22.94 17.20 5.76
C ASP A 77 -24.43 17.21 6.17
N LYS A 78 -24.95 16.07 6.65
CA LYS A 78 -26.32 15.92 7.18
C LYS A 78 -26.37 15.94 8.71
N GLY A 79 -25.20 16.07 9.36
CA GLY A 79 -25.07 16.08 10.82
C GLY A 79 -25.05 14.69 11.45
N GLU A 80 -24.91 13.62 10.67
CA GLU A 80 -24.73 12.31 11.23
C GLU A 80 -23.29 12.13 11.72
N SER A 81 -23.15 11.55 12.91
CA SER A 81 -21.87 11.39 13.58
C SER A 81 -21.44 9.93 13.67
N PHE A 82 -20.15 9.68 13.46
CA PHE A 82 -19.51 8.39 13.58
C PHE A 82 -18.37 8.49 14.60
N LEU A 83 -18.51 7.79 15.73
CA LEU A 83 -17.43 7.69 16.72
C LEU A 83 -16.19 7.09 16.05
N THR A 84 -15.05 7.75 16.20
CA THR A 84 -13.80 7.36 15.58
C THR A 84 -12.62 7.43 16.54
N LYS A 85 -11.51 6.82 16.14
CA LYS A 85 -10.21 6.97 16.78
C LYS A 85 -9.16 7.30 15.74
N ALA A 86 -8.21 8.16 16.07
CA ALA A 86 -7.06 8.40 15.23
C ALA A 86 -5.96 7.38 15.53
N ILE A 87 -5.23 6.97 14.49
CA ILE A 87 -3.97 6.24 14.61
C ILE A 87 -2.86 7.17 14.19
N THR A 88 -2.00 7.51 15.14
CA THR A 88 -0.86 8.40 14.91
C THR A 88 0.36 7.64 14.42
N PRO A 89 1.22 8.26 13.60
CA PRO A 89 2.53 7.73 13.29
C PRO A 89 3.37 7.53 14.56
N PRO A 90 4.27 6.54 14.60
CA PRO A 90 5.24 6.41 15.69
C PRO A 90 6.17 7.61 15.78
N ASP A 91 6.68 7.88 16.99
CA ASP A 91 7.52 9.07 17.27
C ASP A 91 8.77 9.18 16.41
N TYR A 92 9.37 8.06 15.99
CA TYR A 92 10.55 8.09 15.13
C TYR A 92 10.29 8.75 13.76
N MET A 93 9.01 8.85 13.33
CA MET A 93 8.63 9.45 12.05
C MET A 93 8.57 10.99 12.09
N LYS A 94 9.00 11.63 13.19
CA LYS A 94 9.13 13.10 13.31
C LYS A 94 10.26 13.72 12.46
N ASP A 95 10.99 12.90 11.69
CA ASP A 95 12.16 13.33 10.90
C ASP A 95 13.32 13.94 11.72
N GLU A 96 13.35 13.71 13.04
CA GLU A 96 14.40 14.20 13.95
C GLU A 96 15.58 13.22 14.07
N ILE A 97 15.41 11.98 13.60
CA ILE A 97 16.45 10.93 13.65
C ILE A 97 17.16 10.85 12.31
N TRP A 98 18.46 11.03 12.34
CA TRP A 98 19.34 10.97 11.17
C TRP A 98 20.26 9.77 11.23
N ILE A 99 20.34 9.01 10.14
CA ILE A 99 21.19 7.84 9.98
C ILE A 99 21.99 8.03 8.70
N GLU A 100 23.32 7.98 8.78
CA GLU A 100 24.22 8.19 7.64
C GLU A 100 23.92 9.48 6.83
N GLY A 101 23.50 10.55 7.52
CA GLY A 101 23.19 11.85 6.89
C GLY A 101 21.83 11.93 6.22
N LYS A 102 20.95 10.93 6.39
CA LYS A 102 19.58 10.91 5.86
C LYS A 102 18.58 10.79 7.00
N SER A 103 17.38 11.36 6.83
CA SER A 103 16.29 11.12 7.77
C SER A 103 15.92 9.63 7.82
N ILE A 104 15.59 9.12 9.00
CA ILE A 104 15.14 7.75 9.21
C ILE A 104 13.97 7.35 8.31
N THR A 105 13.08 8.29 7.98
CA THR A 105 11.94 8.06 7.09
C THR A 105 12.34 7.79 5.64
N THR A 106 13.60 8.07 5.27
CA THR A 106 14.18 7.62 3.99
C THR A 106 14.35 6.11 3.93
N TYR A 107 14.58 5.48 5.08
CA TYR A 107 14.84 4.04 5.20
C TYR A 107 13.57 3.25 5.49
N VAL A 108 12.78 3.70 6.48
CA VAL A 108 11.60 2.98 6.96
C VAL A 108 10.44 3.92 7.29
N ASN A 109 9.21 3.44 7.06
CA ASN A 109 7.98 4.11 7.47
C ASN A 109 7.01 3.08 8.04
N THR A 110 6.37 3.39 9.17
CA THR A 110 5.37 2.50 9.79
C THR A 110 3.95 3.00 9.52
N TYR A 111 3.10 2.11 9.05
CA TYR A 111 1.67 2.33 8.84
C TYR A 111 0.90 1.33 9.67
N THR A 112 0.19 1.79 10.66
CA THR A 112 -0.56 0.92 11.57
C THR A 112 0.29 -0.26 12.08
N ASP A 113 0.15 -1.46 11.53
CA ASP A 113 0.85 -2.69 11.94
C ASP A 113 1.92 -3.16 10.94
N ARG A 114 2.27 -2.34 9.95
CA ARG A 114 3.27 -2.66 8.92
C ARG A 114 4.38 -1.64 8.85
N VAL A 115 5.62 -2.11 8.83
CA VAL A 115 6.77 -1.30 8.47
C VAL A 115 7.14 -1.52 7.00
N ARG A 116 7.29 -0.44 6.26
CA ARG A 116 7.82 -0.44 4.90
C ARG A 116 9.33 -0.20 4.97
N ILE A 117 10.10 -1.05 4.32
CA ILE A 117 11.55 -0.99 4.25
C ILE A 117 11.92 -0.60 2.83
N ARG A 118 12.54 0.58 2.67
CA ARG A 118 12.85 1.16 1.35
C ARG A 118 14.30 0.87 0.99
N LEU A 119 14.53 -0.15 0.19
CA LEU A 119 15.88 -0.61 -0.17
C LEU A 119 16.56 0.30 -1.19
N LEU A 120 15.78 0.84 -2.14
CA LEU A 120 16.21 1.67 -3.23
C LEU A 120 15.28 2.86 -3.34
N SER A 121 15.80 4.07 -3.33
CA SER A 121 15.13 5.32 -3.70
C SER A 121 15.17 5.50 -5.21
N GLY A 122 14.27 6.31 -5.77
CA GLY A 122 14.12 6.43 -7.20
C GLY A 122 13.61 5.14 -7.86
N CYS A 123 13.50 5.12 -9.17
CA CYS A 123 12.95 4.00 -9.93
C CYS A 123 13.48 3.99 -11.36
N ALA A 124 13.66 2.78 -11.94
CA ALA A 124 13.95 2.64 -13.38
C ALA A 124 12.72 2.93 -14.26
N ASN A 125 11.50 2.88 -13.69
CA ASN A 125 10.27 3.19 -14.40
C ASN A 125 9.85 4.64 -14.16
N ALA A 126 9.23 5.25 -15.19
CA ALA A 126 8.68 6.60 -15.14
C ALA A 126 7.13 6.60 -15.15
N CYS A 127 6.52 5.89 -14.20
CA CYS A 127 5.06 5.86 -14.09
C CYS A 127 4.52 7.25 -13.73
N LYS A 128 3.58 7.78 -14.53
CA LYS A 128 3.09 9.16 -14.43
C LYS A 128 2.24 9.47 -13.19
N PHE A 129 1.87 8.47 -12.44
CA PHE A 129 1.15 8.58 -11.16
C PHE A 129 2.05 8.38 -9.94
N CYS A 130 3.38 8.32 -10.13
CA CYS A 130 4.32 7.95 -9.06
C CYS A 130 5.43 8.99 -8.94
N ASN A 131 5.63 9.51 -7.72
CA ASN A 131 6.70 10.47 -7.46
C ASN A 131 8.09 9.85 -7.27
N ALA A 132 8.23 8.53 -7.35
CA ALA A 132 9.54 7.88 -7.25
C ALA A 132 10.51 8.32 -8.35
N VAL A 133 10.01 8.84 -9.47
CA VAL A 133 10.81 9.39 -10.56
C VAL A 133 11.54 10.70 -10.19
N GLU A 134 11.05 11.41 -9.19
CA GLU A 134 11.64 12.65 -8.68
C GLU A 134 12.74 12.39 -7.65
N CYS A 135 12.79 11.17 -7.12
CA CYS A 135 13.80 10.78 -6.15
C CYS A 135 15.10 10.37 -6.87
N GLU A 136 16.23 10.72 -6.27
CA GLU A 136 17.52 10.24 -6.73
C GLU A 136 17.58 8.71 -6.70
N TYR A 137 18.13 8.10 -7.75
CA TYR A 137 18.30 6.67 -7.86
C TYR A 137 19.48 6.21 -7.01
N GLU A 138 19.22 5.79 -5.79
CA GLU A 138 20.26 5.46 -4.82
C GLU A 138 19.82 4.29 -3.92
N PHE A 139 20.71 3.33 -3.71
CA PHE A 139 20.53 2.27 -2.74
C PHE A 139 20.79 2.77 -1.32
N ASN A 140 19.87 2.50 -0.42
CA ASN A 140 20.13 2.65 0.99
C ASN A 140 21.12 1.57 1.48
N SER A 141 21.97 1.90 2.43
CA SER A 141 22.91 0.94 3.00
C SER A 141 22.19 -0.10 3.86
N ILE A 142 22.68 -1.33 3.89
CA ILE A 142 22.14 -2.39 4.76
C ILE A 142 22.25 -1.96 6.22
N THR A 143 23.36 -1.33 6.63
CA THR A 143 23.58 -0.86 8.00
C THR A 143 22.57 0.21 8.38
N GLY A 144 22.35 1.22 7.53
CA GLY A 144 21.37 2.27 7.76
C GLY A 144 19.94 1.74 7.85
N LEU A 145 19.57 0.85 6.94
CA LEU A 145 18.26 0.18 6.93
C LEU A 145 18.04 -0.68 8.18
N ASP A 146 19.05 -1.43 8.59
CA ASP A 146 19.00 -2.28 9.77
C ASP A 146 18.85 -1.46 11.05
N THR A 147 19.62 -0.37 11.20
CA THR A 147 19.51 0.56 12.32
C THR A 147 18.11 1.20 12.36
N ALA A 148 17.63 1.69 11.21
CA ALA A 148 16.32 2.30 11.11
C ALA A 148 15.19 1.31 11.46
N LEU A 149 15.27 0.07 10.99
CA LEU A 149 14.28 -0.96 11.28
C LEU A 149 14.25 -1.34 12.75
N GLN A 150 15.41 -1.44 13.42
CA GLN A 150 15.47 -1.70 14.86
C GLN A 150 14.81 -0.58 15.67
N ILE A 151 15.05 0.69 15.31
CA ILE A 151 14.37 1.84 15.93
C ILE A 151 12.86 1.74 15.71
N ALA A 152 12.41 1.51 14.48
CA ALA A 152 10.99 1.39 14.15
C ALA A 152 10.30 0.26 14.94
N LEU A 153 10.93 -0.90 15.05
CA LEU A 153 10.41 -2.04 15.80
C LEU A 153 10.37 -1.81 17.32
N SER A 154 11.28 -1.00 17.85
CA SER A 154 11.29 -0.65 19.27
C SER A 154 10.17 0.34 19.65
N GLN A 155 9.70 1.15 18.71
CA GLN A 155 8.70 2.21 18.95
C GLN A 155 7.31 1.88 18.40
N SER A 156 7.14 0.77 17.70
CA SER A 156 5.86 0.43 17.10
C SER A 156 5.56 -1.06 17.17
N LYS A 157 4.29 -1.40 17.39
CA LYS A 157 3.80 -2.78 17.42
C LYS A 157 3.48 -3.23 15.99
N VAL A 158 4.51 -3.50 15.19
CA VAL A 158 4.33 -4.04 13.85
C VAL A 158 4.36 -5.57 13.86
N ARG A 159 3.54 -6.17 13.05
CA ARG A 159 3.51 -7.62 12.81
C ARG A 159 4.03 -7.99 11.41
N HIS A 160 4.16 -7.00 10.52
CA HIS A 160 4.29 -7.20 9.09
C HIS A 160 5.31 -6.23 8.50
N GLY A 161 6.22 -6.74 7.69
CA GLY A 161 7.18 -5.97 6.92
C GLY A 161 6.83 -5.93 5.42
N LEU A 162 7.23 -4.88 4.75
CA LEU A 162 7.16 -4.79 3.29
C LEU A 162 8.50 -4.32 2.75
N LEU A 163 9.23 -5.22 2.09
CA LEU A 163 10.37 -4.85 1.25
C LEU A 163 9.83 -4.18 -0.01
N SER A 164 10.09 -2.89 -0.15
CA SER A 164 9.59 -2.07 -1.25
C SER A 164 10.71 -1.19 -1.77
N SER A 165 10.78 -1.08 -3.09
CA SER A 165 11.78 -0.24 -3.76
C SER A 165 11.25 0.24 -5.10
N GLY A 166 11.93 1.21 -5.71
CA GLY A 166 11.83 1.40 -7.15
C GLY A 166 12.37 0.19 -7.92
N ASN A 167 12.07 0.11 -9.19
CA ASN A 167 12.61 -0.94 -10.05
C ASN A 167 14.10 -0.74 -10.30
N ALA A 168 14.85 -1.83 -10.34
CA ALA A 168 16.27 -1.88 -10.65
C ALA A 168 16.55 -1.48 -12.10
N LYS A 169 17.71 -0.85 -12.37
CA LYS A 169 18.15 -0.48 -13.72
C LYS A 169 18.97 -1.56 -14.39
N THR A 170 19.75 -2.31 -13.62
CA THR A 170 20.74 -3.26 -14.13
C THR A 170 20.58 -4.65 -13.49
N PRO A 171 21.15 -5.71 -14.10
CA PRO A 171 21.25 -7.02 -13.45
C PRO A 171 21.95 -6.97 -12.08
N ASP A 172 23.01 -6.18 -11.95
CA ASP A 172 23.76 -6.05 -10.69
C ASP A 172 22.89 -5.40 -9.59
N ASP A 173 22.04 -4.44 -9.97
CA ASP A 173 21.04 -3.88 -9.03
C ASP A 173 20.05 -4.95 -8.57
N ILE A 174 19.65 -5.86 -9.48
CA ILE A 174 18.75 -6.97 -9.15
C ILE A 174 19.41 -7.92 -8.16
N GLU A 175 20.66 -8.28 -8.38
CA GLU A 175 21.45 -9.12 -7.47
C GLU A 175 21.54 -8.45 -6.10
N ARG A 176 21.96 -7.18 -6.06
CA ARG A 176 22.04 -6.40 -4.81
C ARG A 176 20.71 -6.37 -4.04
N LEU A 177 19.59 -6.10 -4.72
CA LEU A 177 18.27 -6.17 -4.07
C LEU A 177 17.98 -7.56 -3.50
N THR A 178 18.34 -8.61 -4.23
CA THR A 178 18.10 -9.99 -3.83
C THR A 178 18.90 -10.37 -2.57
N ASP A 179 20.15 -9.90 -2.46
CA ASP A 179 20.97 -10.05 -1.25
C ASP A 179 20.38 -9.30 -0.06
N MET A 180 19.87 -8.08 -0.30
CA MET A 180 19.18 -7.31 0.73
C MET A 180 17.90 -8.01 1.21
N TYR A 181 17.11 -8.61 0.31
CA TYR A 181 15.94 -9.42 0.72
C TYR A 181 16.35 -10.55 1.65
N LYS A 182 17.39 -11.32 1.27
CA LYS A 182 17.92 -12.41 2.08
C LYS A 182 18.35 -11.91 3.46
N PHE A 183 19.09 -10.80 3.53
CA PHE A 183 19.53 -10.24 4.81
C PHE A 183 18.35 -9.95 5.74
N PHE A 184 17.34 -9.21 5.27
CA PHE A 184 16.22 -8.80 6.13
C PHE A 184 15.32 -9.96 6.52
N THR A 185 14.99 -10.86 5.60
CA THR A 185 14.13 -12.01 5.91
C THR A 185 14.80 -13.00 6.86
N GLN A 186 16.12 -13.18 6.76
CA GLN A 186 16.85 -14.09 7.64
C GLN A 186 17.13 -13.48 9.01
N LYS A 187 17.33 -12.17 9.11
CA LYS A 187 17.56 -11.49 10.39
C LYS A 187 16.28 -11.28 11.19
N TYR A 188 15.16 -10.94 10.53
CA TYR A 188 13.89 -10.59 11.16
C TYR A 188 12.83 -11.67 10.97
N LYS A 189 13.14 -12.91 11.42
CA LYS A 189 12.30 -14.09 11.21
C LYS A 189 10.92 -14.04 11.89
N ASP A 190 10.78 -13.21 12.91
CA ASP A 190 9.51 -13.03 13.63
C ASP A 190 8.58 -12.01 12.95
N LEU A 191 9.04 -11.39 11.87
CA LEU A 191 8.29 -10.44 11.09
C LEU A 191 7.85 -11.08 9.78
N ASP A 192 6.53 -11.11 9.50
CA ASP A 192 5.99 -11.53 8.20
C ASP A 192 6.41 -10.51 7.14
N ILE A 193 7.42 -10.81 6.33
CA ILE A 193 7.98 -9.87 5.35
C ILE A 193 7.49 -10.19 3.95
N ASP A 194 6.66 -9.30 3.39
CA ASP A 194 6.26 -9.33 1.98
C ASP A 194 7.28 -8.64 1.08
N LEU A 195 7.35 -9.10 -0.15
CA LEU A 195 8.15 -8.49 -1.21
C LEU A 195 7.25 -7.84 -2.27
N MET A 196 7.47 -6.55 -2.53
CA MET A 196 6.89 -5.86 -3.68
C MET A 196 7.91 -5.85 -4.81
N THR A 197 7.59 -6.52 -5.93
CA THR A 197 8.48 -6.67 -7.07
C THR A 197 7.70 -6.74 -8.40
N PRO A 198 8.23 -6.21 -9.51
CA PRO A 198 7.72 -6.54 -10.84
C PRO A 198 8.05 -7.98 -11.21
N PRO A 199 7.49 -8.53 -12.30
CA PRO A 199 7.92 -9.80 -12.86
C PRO A 199 9.41 -9.76 -13.14
N ARG A 200 10.17 -10.72 -12.63
CA ARG A 200 11.62 -10.82 -12.90
C ARG A 200 12.20 -12.18 -12.61
N GLY A 201 13.28 -12.52 -13.32
CA GLY A 201 14.24 -13.54 -12.95
C GLY A 201 15.41 -12.94 -12.16
N PHE A 202 16.51 -13.65 -12.11
CA PHE A 202 17.75 -13.21 -11.45
C PHE A 202 18.48 -12.10 -12.21
N ARG A 203 18.28 -11.99 -13.53
CA ARG A 203 19.02 -11.09 -14.42
C ARG A 203 18.17 -10.01 -15.08
N GLY A 204 16.84 -10.11 -15.05
CA GLY A 204 16.01 -9.15 -15.74
C GLY A 204 14.51 -9.39 -15.62
N TYR A 205 13.75 -8.42 -16.12
CA TYR A 205 12.29 -8.43 -16.03
C TYR A 205 11.62 -9.30 -17.10
N LYS A 206 12.34 -9.65 -18.16
CA LYS A 206 11.81 -10.45 -19.28
C LYS A 206 12.28 -11.90 -19.29
N GLU A 207 13.00 -12.31 -18.26
CA GLU A 207 13.58 -13.66 -18.11
C GLU A 207 12.53 -14.67 -17.60
N GLU A 208 11.49 -14.92 -18.42
CA GLU A 208 10.34 -15.77 -18.05
C GLU A 208 10.73 -17.18 -17.61
N HIS A 209 11.81 -17.73 -18.19
CA HIS A 209 12.33 -19.05 -17.85
C HIS A 209 12.94 -19.12 -16.44
N GLU A 210 13.31 -17.97 -15.86
CA GLU A 210 13.85 -17.88 -14.50
C GLU A 210 12.77 -17.58 -13.43
N TYR A 211 11.54 -17.19 -13.80
CA TYR A 211 10.51 -16.73 -12.86
C TYR A 211 10.22 -17.74 -11.76
N GLU A 212 10.08 -19.01 -12.11
CA GLU A 212 9.78 -20.06 -11.14
C GLU A 212 10.96 -20.28 -10.18
N ALA A 213 12.18 -20.37 -10.70
CA ALA A 213 13.39 -20.52 -9.89
C ALA A 213 13.59 -19.32 -8.95
N TYR A 214 13.39 -18.11 -9.45
CA TYR A 214 13.48 -16.89 -8.65
C TYR A 214 12.43 -16.86 -7.53
N LEU A 215 11.17 -17.18 -7.83
CA LEU A 215 10.09 -17.23 -6.83
C LEU A 215 10.32 -18.32 -5.76
N LYS A 216 10.83 -19.48 -6.14
CA LYS A 216 11.23 -20.53 -5.19
C LYS A 216 12.35 -20.04 -4.27
N TYR A 217 13.35 -19.39 -4.84
CA TYR A 217 14.46 -18.83 -4.08
C TYR A 217 13.99 -17.76 -3.07
N VAL A 218 13.18 -16.78 -3.50
CA VAL A 218 12.72 -15.74 -2.57
C VAL A 218 11.81 -16.31 -1.48
N LYS A 219 11.05 -17.36 -1.73
CA LYS A 219 10.31 -18.10 -0.70
C LYS A 219 11.26 -18.82 0.28
N GLU A 220 12.30 -19.48 -0.23
CA GLU A 220 13.29 -20.21 0.58
C GLU A 220 14.04 -19.28 1.54
N ILE A 221 14.40 -18.07 1.10
CA ILE A 221 15.06 -17.10 1.97
C ILE A 221 14.12 -16.46 3.01
N GLY A 222 12.81 -16.77 3.00
CA GLY A 222 11.86 -16.39 4.04
C GLY A 222 10.90 -15.26 3.65
N VAL A 223 10.77 -14.90 2.38
CA VAL A 223 9.71 -13.99 1.93
C VAL A 223 8.34 -14.61 2.21
N TYR A 224 7.46 -13.87 2.90
CA TYR A 224 6.15 -14.35 3.33
C TYR A 224 5.10 -14.29 2.21
N GLY A 225 5.08 -13.22 1.44
CA GLY A 225 4.13 -13.02 0.35
C GLY A 225 4.65 -12.10 -0.75
N ILE A 226 3.98 -12.11 -1.89
CA ILE A 226 4.37 -11.37 -3.09
C ILE A 226 3.32 -10.30 -3.44
N SER A 227 3.79 -9.10 -3.74
CA SER A 227 3.00 -8.03 -4.35
C SER A 227 3.57 -7.67 -5.71
N THR A 228 2.87 -8.05 -6.78
CA THR A 228 3.23 -7.68 -8.16
C THR A 228 2.09 -6.93 -8.80
N ASN A 229 2.23 -5.62 -8.90
CA ASN A 229 1.13 -4.73 -9.26
C ASN A 229 0.98 -4.60 -10.77
N ILE A 230 -0.18 -4.95 -11.33
CA ILE A 230 -0.50 -4.69 -12.74
C ILE A 230 -0.85 -3.22 -12.99
N GLU A 231 -1.33 -2.50 -11.98
CA GLU A 231 -1.80 -1.11 -11.95
C GLU A 231 -3.01 -0.86 -12.85
N LEU A 232 -2.96 -1.24 -14.13
CA LEU A 232 -3.98 -1.04 -15.16
C LEU A 232 -4.12 -2.30 -16.01
N ASN A 233 -5.34 -2.58 -16.47
CA ASN A 233 -5.62 -3.71 -17.36
C ASN A 233 -5.58 -3.34 -18.84
N SER A 234 -5.98 -2.12 -19.21
CA SER A 234 -6.00 -1.69 -20.59
C SER A 234 -4.58 -1.47 -21.13
N PRO A 235 -4.18 -2.12 -22.24
CA PRO A 235 -2.86 -1.90 -22.85
C PRO A 235 -2.63 -0.45 -23.26
N GLU A 236 -3.66 0.27 -23.71
CA GLU A 236 -3.59 1.68 -24.12
C GLU A 236 -3.24 2.57 -22.91
N TYR A 237 -3.97 2.41 -21.80
CA TYR A 237 -3.74 3.18 -20.59
C TYR A 237 -2.42 2.79 -19.92
N LEU A 238 -2.05 1.51 -19.96
CA LEU A 238 -0.75 1.06 -19.46
C LEU A 238 0.39 1.71 -20.26
N GLN A 239 0.29 1.73 -21.59
CA GLN A 239 1.29 2.39 -22.46
C GLN A 239 1.37 3.90 -22.18
N ARG A 240 0.25 4.54 -21.92
CA ARG A 240 0.17 5.99 -21.65
C ARG A 240 0.78 6.36 -20.29
N TYR A 241 0.52 5.58 -19.24
CA TYR A 241 0.86 5.94 -17.87
C TYR A 241 2.00 5.14 -17.24
N CYS A 242 2.32 3.97 -17.78
CA CYS A 242 3.35 3.04 -17.26
C CYS A 242 4.10 2.38 -18.42
N LYS A 243 4.73 3.17 -19.28
CA LYS A 243 5.35 2.69 -20.51
C LYS A 243 6.28 1.49 -20.27
N GLU A 244 7.15 1.54 -19.27
CA GLU A 244 8.10 0.45 -18.99
C GLU A 244 7.39 -0.86 -18.58
N LYS A 245 6.26 -0.76 -17.87
CA LYS A 245 5.43 -1.94 -17.58
C LYS A 245 4.75 -2.49 -18.84
N ALA A 246 4.29 -1.59 -19.73
CA ALA A 246 3.75 -1.99 -21.01
C ALA A 246 4.80 -2.70 -21.88
N ASP A 247 6.05 -2.21 -21.87
CA ASP A 247 7.19 -2.80 -22.59
C ASP A 247 7.60 -4.19 -22.02
N VAL A 248 7.43 -4.43 -20.73
CA VAL A 248 7.52 -5.79 -20.13
C VAL A 248 6.38 -6.65 -20.63
N GLY A 249 5.17 -6.13 -20.70
CA GLY A 249 3.97 -6.76 -21.24
C GLY A 249 3.09 -7.42 -20.17
N GLN A 250 1.78 -7.15 -20.26
CA GLN A 250 0.78 -7.63 -19.30
C GLN A 250 0.79 -9.17 -19.14
N ARG A 251 1.02 -9.92 -20.24
CA ARG A 251 1.12 -11.38 -20.19
C ARG A 251 2.19 -11.83 -19.19
N ARG A 252 3.38 -11.24 -19.21
CA ARG A 252 4.46 -11.58 -18.29
C ARG A 252 4.13 -11.27 -16.84
N TYR A 253 3.37 -10.19 -16.59
CA TYR A 253 2.86 -9.89 -15.24
C TYR A 253 1.93 -11.00 -14.76
N LEU A 254 0.98 -11.44 -15.59
CA LEU A 254 0.03 -12.48 -15.23
C LEU A 254 0.73 -13.85 -15.05
N ASP A 255 1.64 -14.23 -15.96
CA ASP A 255 2.43 -15.46 -15.85
C ASP A 255 3.27 -15.50 -14.56
N PHE A 256 3.90 -14.39 -14.20
CA PHE A 256 4.67 -14.29 -12.96
C PHE A 256 3.76 -14.41 -11.72
N ILE A 257 2.62 -13.72 -11.74
CA ILE A 257 1.64 -13.76 -10.64
C ILE A 257 1.07 -15.18 -10.48
N GLU A 258 0.75 -15.87 -11.57
CA GLU A 258 0.26 -17.25 -11.54
C GLU A 258 1.28 -18.19 -10.91
N LYS A 259 2.56 -18.14 -11.35
CA LYS A 259 3.65 -18.89 -10.73
C LYS A 259 3.85 -18.53 -9.25
N ALA A 260 3.69 -17.26 -8.90
CA ALA A 260 3.76 -16.85 -7.50
C ALA A 260 2.61 -17.46 -6.68
N VAL A 261 1.39 -17.53 -7.22
CA VAL A 261 0.26 -18.22 -6.56
C VAL A 261 0.52 -19.71 -6.38
N ASP A 262 1.08 -20.37 -7.39
CA ASP A 262 1.42 -21.80 -7.29
C ASP A 262 2.47 -22.05 -6.19
N ILE A 263 3.43 -21.17 -6.03
CA ILE A 263 4.54 -21.32 -5.08
C ILE A 263 4.16 -20.86 -3.68
N PHE A 264 3.57 -19.67 -3.53
CA PHE A 264 3.24 -19.06 -2.23
C PHE A 264 1.87 -19.48 -1.71
N GLY A 265 0.95 -19.81 -2.60
CA GLY A 265 -0.45 -20.13 -2.29
C GLY A 265 -1.39 -18.94 -2.44
N LYS A 266 -2.67 -19.24 -2.54
CA LYS A 266 -3.77 -18.25 -2.53
C LYS A 266 -3.69 -17.43 -1.23
N ASN A 267 -4.02 -16.15 -1.30
CA ASN A 267 -3.97 -15.15 -0.22
C ASN A 267 -2.55 -14.67 0.19
N TYR A 268 -1.48 -15.20 -0.40
CA TYR A 268 -0.10 -14.71 -0.21
C TYR A 268 0.41 -13.90 -1.39
N VAL A 269 -0.39 -13.81 -2.45
CA VAL A 269 -0.06 -13.05 -3.66
C VAL A 269 -1.13 -12.01 -3.92
N ARG A 270 -0.72 -10.77 -4.14
CA ARG A 270 -1.63 -9.65 -4.39
C ARG A 270 -1.14 -8.77 -5.54
N SER A 271 -2.08 -8.09 -6.17
CA SER A 271 -1.81 -7.13 -7.25
C SER A 271 -2.73 -5.92 -7.12
N LEU A 272 -2.14 -4.73 -7.10
CA LEU A 272 -2.87 -3.48 -7.03
C LEU A 272 -3.35 -3.06 -8.42
N ILE A 273 -4.58 -2.53 -8.47
CA ILE A 273 -5.21 -1.89 -9.63
C ILE A 273 -5.69 -0.50 -9.21
N ILE A 274 -5.40 0.51 -10.04
CA ILE A 274 -5.79 1.89 -9.80
C ILE A 274 -7.18 2.12 -10.39
N VAL A 275 -8.13 2.52 -9.55
CA VAL A 275 -9.50 2.87 -9.96
C VAL A 275 -9.55 4.34 -10.32
N GLY A 276 -10.06 4.64 -11.53
CA GLY A 276 -10.28 6.01 -12.02
C GLY A 276 -9.21 6.52 -13.00
N LEU A 277 -8.20 5.71 -13.33
CA LEU A 277 -7.21 6.04 -14.34
C LEU A 277 -7.53 5.43 -15.71
N GLU A 278 -8.25 4.32 -15.73
CA GLU A 278 -8.82 3.66 -16.92
C GLU A 278 -10.33 3.50 -16.75
N PRO A 279 -11.10 3.18 -17.81
CA PRO A 279 -12.52 2.88 -17.70
C PRO A 279 -12.78 1.73 -16.70
N LEU A 280 -13.85 1.84 -15.90
CA LEU A 280 -14.19 0.86 -14.87
C LEU A 280 -14.29 -0.57 -15.42
N GLU A 281 -14.84 -0.76 -16.61
CA GLU A 281 -14.96 -2.09 -17.23
C GLU A 281 -13.58 -2.72 -17.51
N GLU A 282 -12.56 -1.94 -17.83
CA GLU A 282 -11.19 -2.44 -17.96
C GLU A 282 -10.61 -2.82 -16.60
N THR A 283 -10.80 -1.99 -15.58
CA THR A 283 -10.43 -2.31 -14.20
C THR A 283 -11.03 -3.64 -13.75
N LEU A 284 -12.34 -3.86 -13.99
CA LEU A 284 -13.03 -5.09 -13.61
C LEU A 284 -12.54 -6.33 -14.38
N LYS A 285 -12.20 -6.18 -15.67
CA LYS A 285 -11.52 -7.26 -16.42
C LYS A 285 -10.16 -7.61 -15.80
N GLY A 286 -9.42 -6.62 -15.31
CA GLY A 286 -8.18 -6.82 -14.58
C GLY A 286 -8.39 -7.58 -13.28
N VAL A 287 -9.40 -7.21 -12.50
CA VAL A 287 -9.82 -7.93 -11.29
C VAL A 287 -10.16 -9.39 -11.60
N GLU A 288 -10.96 -9.64 -12.65
CA GLU A 288 -11.34 -11.01 -13.00
C GLU A 288 -10.15 -11.87 -13.42
N LYS A 289 -9.19 -11.33 -14.19
CA LYS A 289 -7.95 -12.03 -14.56
C LYS A 289 -7.17 -12.43 -13.31
N LEU A 290 -6.99 -11.51 -12.35
CA LEU A 290 -6.28 -11.78 -11.11
C LEU A 290 -7.01 -12.81 -10.23
N ALA A 291 -8.31 -12.65 -10.04
CA ALA A 291 -9.12 -13.58 -9.24
C ALA A 291 -9.10 -15.01 -9.83
N LYS A 292 -9.19 -15.13 -11.16
CA LYS A 292 -9.16 -16.43 -11.87
C LYS A 292 -7.87 -17.21 -11.61
N ILE A 293 -6.72 -16.55 -11.54
CA ILE A 293 -5.43 -17.19 -11.24
C ILE A 293 -5.14 -17.32 -9.74
N GLY A 294 -6.06 -16.90 -8.87
CA GLY A 294 -5.92 -17.04 -7.42
C GLY A 294 -5.18 -15.92 -6.71
N CYS A 295 -4.91 -14.82 -7.39
CA CYS A 295 -4.28 -13.62 -6.84
C CYS A 295 -5.33 -12.71 -6.21
N ASN A 296 -5.03 -12.10 -5.06
CA ASN A 296 -5.90 -11.10 -4.43
C ASN A 296 -5.80 -9.76 -5.16
N PRO A 297 -6.86 -9.29 -5.83
CA PRO A 297 -6.89 -7.94 -6.36
C PRO A 297 -6.95 -6.92 -5.22
N VAL A 298 -6.24 -5.80 -5.36
CA VAL A 298 -6.25 -4.69 -4.41
C VAL A 298 -6.66 -3.43 -5.16
N LEU A 299 -7.82 -2.88 -4.84
CA LEU A 299 -8.25 -1.63 -5.44
C LEU A 299 -7.65 -0.44 -4.69
N SER A 300 -7.13 0.53 -5.42
CA SER A 300 -6.69 1.82 -4.90
C SER A 300 -7.38 2.92 -5.69
N PRO A 301 -8.04 3.89 -5.04
CA PRO A 301 -8.48 5.07 -5.76
C PRO A 301 -7.28 5.81 -6.34
N LEU A 302 -7.47 6.46 -7.47
CA LEU A 302 -6.44 7.30 -8.06
C LEU A 302 -6.01 8.38 -7.07
N PHE A 303 -4.70 8.50 -6.83
CA PHE A 303 -4.11 9.69 -6.26
C PHE A 303 -3.67 10.61 -7.39
N PRO A 304 -4.22 11.83 -7.49
CA PRO A 304 -3.80 12.78 -8.49
C PRO A 304 -2.35 13.18 -8.22
N TYR A 305 -1.46 12.76 -9.09
CA TYR A 305 -0.04 13.09 -9.05
C TYR A 305 0.51 13.17 -10.46
N GLY A 306 1.35 14.16 -10.72
CA GLY A 306 2.02 14.35 -11.98
C GLY A 306 1.03 14.50 -13.15
N GLU A 307 1.27 13.74 -14.22
CA GLU A 307 0.42 13.72 -15.41
C GLU A 307 -0.73 12.72 -15.34
N ALA A 308 -0.90 12.02 -14.24
CA ALA A 308 -2.00 11.08 -14.05
C ALA A 308 -3.31 11.81 -13.76
N VAL A 309 -3.87 12.40 -14.81
CA VAL A 309 -5.19 13.02 -14.76
C VAL A 309 -6.22 11.94 -15.03
N GLY A 310 -6.97 11.58 -14.00
CA GLY A 310 -8.04 10.61 -14.05
C GLY A 310 -9.23 11.07 -13.22
N PHE A 311 -10.18 10.17 -13.02
CA PHE A 311 -11.42 10.46 -12.32
C PHE A 311 -11.39 9.81 -10.93
N ARG A 312 -11.19 10.63 -9.88
CA ARG A 312 -11.29 10.22 -8.48
C ARG A 312 -12.67 10.57 -7.95
N SER A 313 -13.50 9.57 -7.73
CA SER A 313 -14.86 9.74 -7.20
C SER A 313 -15.17 8.64 -6.21
N PRO A 314 -15.82 8.97 -5.06
CA PRO A 314 -16.31 7.99 -4.11
C PRO A 314 -17.27 6.99 -4.74
N GLU A 315 -18.20 7.48 -5.59
CA GLU A 315 -19.22 6.66 -6.25
C GLU A 315 -18.57 5.64 -7.20
N LEU A 316 -17.61 6.07 -8.00
CA LEU A 316 -16.84 5.18 -8.87
C LEU A 316 -16.09 4.12 -8.06
N PHE A 317 -15.49 4.51 -6.93
CA PHE A 317 -14.75 3.59 -6.08
C PHE A 317 -15.67 2.59 -5.37
N ILE A 318 -16.87 3.03 -4.94
CA ILE A 318 -17.91 2.17 -4.38
C ILE A 318 -18.37 1.14 -5.40
N GLU A 319 -18.73 1.58 -6.62
CA GLU A 319 -19.16 0.68 -7.71
C GLU A 319 -18.04 -0.32 -8.06
N ALA A 320 -16.81 0.17 -8.24
CA ALA A 320 -15.66 -0.68 -8.51
C ALA A 320 -15.48 -1.78 -7.44
N ARG A 321 -15.64 -1.42 -6.17
CA ARG A 321 -15.53 -2.38 -5.07
C ARG A 321 -16.63 -3.42 -5.08
N GLU A 322 -17.91 -2.99 -5.15
CA GLU A 322 -19.06 -3.90 -5.12
C GLU A 322 -18.97 -4.94 -6.23
N ARG A 323 -18.74 -4.49 -7.48
CA ARG A 323 -18.60 -5.37 -8.64
C ARG A 323 -17.34 -6.26 -8.55
N SER A 324 -16.25 -5.76 -7.95
CA SER A 324 -15.04 -6.56 -7.72
C SER A 324 -15.23 -7.62 -6.64
N GLU A 325 -16.02 -7.36 -5.60
CA GLU A 325 -16.38 -8.37 -4.60
C GLU A 325 -17.19 -9.51 -5.22
N GLU A 326 -18.19 -9.21 -6.06
CA GLU A 326 -18.95 -10.22 -6.80
C GLU A 326 -18.05 -11.10 -7.69
N ILE A 327 -17.08 -10.48 -8.39
CA ILE A 327 -16.10 -11.21 -9.20
C ILE A 327 -15.22 -12.09 -8.29
N CYS A 328 -14.68 -11.55 -7.20
CA CYS A 328 -13.81 -12.29 -6.30
C CYS A 328 -14.54 -13.48 -5.64
N ASP A 329 -15.79 -13.31 -5.25
CA ASP A 329 -16.62 -14.36 -4.65
C ASP A 329 -16.84 -15.53 -5.63
N LYS A 330 -17.06 -15.24 -6.92
CA LYS A 330 -17.18 -16.26 -7.97
C LYS A 330 -15.96 -17.19 -8.05
N TYR A 331 -14.76 -16.68 -7.77
CA TYR A 331 -13.51 -17.43 -7.82
C TYR A 331 -12.99 -17.86 -6.42
N ASN A 332 -13.78 -17.62 -5.37
CA ASN A 332 -13.39 -17.86 -3.97
C ASN A 332 -12.04 -17.21 -3.60
N ILE A 333 -11.89 -15.96 -4.03
CA ILE A 333 -10.74 -15.09 -3.75
C ILE A 333 -11.23 -13.90 -2.92
N LYS A 334 -10.40 -13.42 -2.01
CA LYS A 334 -10.71 -12.20 -1.25
C LYS A 334 -10.26 -10.96 -2.03
N LEU A 335 -11.13 -9.97 -2.10
CA LEU A 335 -10.69 -8.63 -2.47
C LEU A 335 -9.76 -8.11 -1.37
N GLY A 336 -8.50 -7.81 -1.73
CA GLY A 336 -7.47 -7.43 -0.78
C GLY A 336 -7.48 -5.97 -0.41
N PRO A 337 -6.51 -5.58 0.37
CA PRO A 337 -5.46 -6.40 0.96
C PRO A 337 -5.89 -7.08 2.25
N VAL A 338 -5.10 -8.06 2.64
CA VAL A 338 -5.32 -8.84 3.88
C VAL A 338 -4.61 -8.24 5.10
N CYS A 339 -3.90 -7.13 4.98
CA CYS A 339 -3.22 -6.43 6.09
C CYS A 339 -3.87 -5.08 6.40
N VAL A 340 -3.75 -4.61 7.63
CA VAL A 340 -4.37 -3.36 8.11
C VAL A 340 -3.97 -2.13 7.28
N PRO A 341 -2.67 -1.88 6.96
CA PRO A 341 -2.30 -0.69 6.22
C PRO A 341 -2.82 -0.64 4.78
N GLY A 342 -3.09 -1.80 4.23
CA GLY A 342 -3.66 -1.89 2.92
C GLY A 342 -5.18 -1.78 2.89
N LEU A 343 -5.84 -1.54 4.01
CA LEU A 343 -7.30 -1.47 4.16
C LEU A 343 -7.94 -0.25 3.49
N ARG A 344 -7.45 0.12 2.33
CA ARG A 344 -8.18 1.03 1.46
C ARG A 344 -9.43 0.38 0.88
N THR A 345 -9.60 -0.94 1.04
CA THR A 345 -10.66 -1.67 0.34
C THR A 345 -11.55 -2.57 1.18
N LYS A 346 -11.22 -3.03 2.39
CA LYS A 346 -12.08 -3.97 3.10
C LYS A 346 -12.24 -3.71 4.60
N SER A 347 -13.47 -4.01 5.10
CA SER A 347 -13.76 -4.17 6.51
C SER A 347 -13.07 -5.43 7.04
N TRP A 348 -12.16 -5.26 8.00
CA TRP A 348 -11.74 -6.36 8.87
C TRP A 348 -12.53 -6.28 10.16
N THR A 349 -13.01 -7.42 10.62
CA THR A 349 -13.58 -7.47 11.95
C THR A 349 -12.50 -7.15 12.98
N LEU A 350 -12.69 -6.07 13.70
CA LEU A 350 -11.78 -5.51 14.71
C LEU A 350 -11.29 -6.54 15.74
N LYS A 351 -11.99 -7.69 15.89
CA LYS A 351 -11.68 -8.72 16.89
C LYS A 351 -10.24 -9.25 16.83
N PHE A 352 -9.59 -9.25 15.67
CA PHE A 352 -8.22 -9.75 15.53
C PHE A 352 -7.13 -8.68 15.62
N VAL A 353 -7.45 -7.43 15.27
CA VAL A 353 -6.45 -6.36 15.18
C VAL A 353 -6.36 -5.57 16.47
N VAL A 354 -7.49 -5.27 17.10
CA VAL A 354 -7.54 -4.50 18.35
C VAL A 354 -6.91 -5.26 19.51
N SER A 355 -7.05 -6.57 19.58
CA SER A 355 -6.42 -7.38 20.65
C SER A 355 -4.88 -7.41 20.57
N ARG A 356 -4.28 -7.02 19.43
CA ARG A 356 -2.82 -6.97 19.26
C ARG A 356 -2.24 -5.55 19.20
N LEU A 357 -3.07 -4.53 18.92
CA LEU A 357 -2.63 -3.12 18.89
C LEU A 357 -2.74 -2.43 20.27
N PHE A 358 -3.56 -2.98 21.19
CA PHE A 358 -3.87 -2.39 22.50
C PHE A 358 -3.53 -3.29 23.71
N CYS A 359 -2.81 -4.40 23.49
CA CYS A 359 -2.22 -5.20 24.58
C CYS A 359 -0.75 -4.88 24.78
#